data_360974e636d089b4c7821a41907ef896
#
_entry.id   360974e636d089b4c7821a41907ef896
#
_cell.length_a   1.000
_cell.length_b   1.000
_cell.length_c   1.000
_cell.angle_alpha   90.00
_cell.angle_beta   90.00
_cell.angle_gamma   90.00
#
_symmetry.space_group_name_H-M   'P 1'
#
loop_
_entity.id
_entity.type
_entity.pdbx_description
1 polymer ?
#
loop_
_entity_poly.entity_id
_entity_poly.type
_entity_poly.pdbx_seq_one_letter_code
_entity_poly.pdbx_strand_id
1 'polypeptide(L)'
;KKDEVQHLQAIMSFPVDKDNLRKFAAKIKKLEVARLLQQQLEEAKDRVVQINGNESIGNIIGIAEDVIFNFTSMLSDTEDAPSTLGKDIESYIDEIVSNPIDQIGIPTGFPVYDKAIGGGLRKSTVNVIAARPKTGKTLLCDNMSFNIANNCELPVLNLDTEMTREDHIHRTLGMMTDVHINDIETGQFAKSPSKKDKVSKAVDQLKNL
;
A
#
# COMPACT_ATOMS: atom_id res chain seq x y z
N LYS A 1 -30.28 42.85 -1.37
CA LYS A 1 -30.79 42.60 -2.76
C LYS A 1 -30.03 43.35 -3.85
N LYS A 2 -29.76 44.69 -3.72
CA LYS A 2 -28.98 45.44 -4.73
C LYS A 2 -27.50 45.01 -4.76
N ASP A 3 -26.91 44.80 -3.60
CA ASP A 3 -25.51 44.34 -3.46
C ASP A 3 -25.29 42.93 -3.96
N GLU A 4 -26.28 42.02 -3.81
CA GLU A 4 -26.24 40.65 -4.33
C GLU A 4 -26.24 40.63 -5.86
N VAL A 5 -27.07 41.51 -6.50
CA VAL A 5 -27.12 41.60 -7.97
C VAL A 5 -25.82 42.21 -8.51
N GLN A 6 -25.25 43.23 -7.85
CA GLN A 6 -23.96 43.76 -8.25
C GLN A 6 -22.82 42.75 -8.10
N HIS A 7 -22.86 41.94 -7.03
CA HIS A 7 -21.89 40.88 -6.82
C HIS A 7 -21.98 39.78 -7.91
N LEU A 8 -23.18 39.37 -8.27
CA LEU A 8 -23.41 38.41 -9.37
C LEU A 8 -22.95 38.98 -10.73
N GLN A 9 -23.22 40.27 -11.00
CA GLN A 9 -22.74 40.95 -12.21
C GLN A 9 -21.21 41.02 -12.28
N ALA A 10 -20.55 41.29 -11.13
CA ALA A 10 -19.10 41.30 -11.04
C ALA A 10 -18.51 39.91 -11.28
N ILE A 11 -19.13 38.84 -10.78
CA ILE A 11 -18.72 37.46 -11.06
C ILE A 11 -18.90 37.12 -12.53
N MET A 12 -20.00 37.50 -13.15
CA MET A 12 -20.29 37.22 -14.56
C MET A 12 -19.38 38.00 -15.52
N SER A 13 -18.89 39.16 -15.13
CA SER A 13 -17.96 40.01 -15.92
C SER A 13 -16.50 39.65 -15.71
N PHE A 14 -16.19 38.74 -14.79
CA PHE A 14 -14.80 38.35 -14.50
C PHE A 14 -14.23 37.57 -15.70
N PRO A 15 -13.11 38.01 -16.29
CA PRO A 15 -12.50 37.29 -17.42
C PRO A 15 -12.00 35.93 -16.93
N VAL A 16 -12.66 34.86 -17.36
CA VAL A 16 -12.26 33.48 -17.04
C VAL A 16 -11.29 32.99 -18.12
N ASP A 17 -10.03 32.90 -17.73
CA ASP A 17 -9.04 32.19 -18.52
C ASP A 17 -9.30 30.69 -18.43
N LYS A 18 -9.49 30.03 -19.59
CA LYS A 18 -9.77 28.58 -19.65
C LYS A 18 -8.65 27.74 -19.04
N ASP A 19 -7.41 28.19 -19.13
CA ASP A 19 -6.25 27.49 -18.57
C ASP A 19 -6.23 27.55 -17.01
N ASN A 20 -6.85 28.57 -16.43
CA ASN A 20 -6.98 28.69 -15.00
C ASN A 20 -8.22 27.97 -14.43
N LEU A 21 -9.20 27.63 -15.27
CA LEU A 21 -10.46 27.00 -14.81
C LEU A 21 -10.19 25.68 -14.06
N ARG A 22 -9.32 24.82 -14.58
CA ARG A 22 -8.92 23.56 -13.93
C ARG A 22 -8.23 23.79 -12.59
N LYS A 23 -7.37 24.83 -12.50
CA LYS A 23 -6.68 25.18 -11.25
C LYS A 23 -7.66 25.68 -10.20
N PHE A 24 -8.65 26.48 -10.59
CA PHE A 24 -9.69 26.95 -9.68
C PHE A 24 -10.62 25.80 -9.23
N ALA A 25 -11.04 24.94 -10.14
CA ALA A 25 -11.84 23.75 -9.80
C ALA A 25 -11.09 22.84 -8.82
N ALA A 26 -9.81 22.56 -9.04
CA ALA A 26 -8.98 21.79 -8.13
C ALA A 26 -8.83 22.47 -6.75
N LYS A 27 -8.74 23.81 -6.69
CA LYS A 27 -8.68 24.55 -5.44
C LYS A 27 -10.01 24.49 -4.67
N ILE A 28 -11.15 24.62 -5.37
CA ILE A 28 -12.48 24.48 -4.79
C ILE A 28 -12.65 23.07 -4.21
N LYS A 29 -12.28 22.03 -4.97
CA LYS A 29 -12.35 20.63 -4.51
C LYS A 29 -11.49 20.39 -3.27
N LYS A 30 -10.26 20.93 -3.22
CA LYS A 30 -9.41 20.83 -2.04
C LYS A 30 -10.02 21.51 -0.80
N LEU A 31 -10.68 22.66 -0.98
CA LEU A 31 -11.36 23.37 0.11
C LEU A 31 -12.60 22.62 0.59
N GLU A 32 -13.35 22.00 -0.32
CA GLU A 32 -14.48 21.13 0.01
C GLU A 32 -14.02 19.94 0.87
N VAL A 33 -12.98 19.23 0.42
CA VAL A 33 -12.36 18.11 1.16
C VAL A 33 -11.90 18.56 2.55
N ALA A 34 -11.26 19.72 2.66
CA ALA A 34 -10.81 20.25 3.95
C ALA A 34 -11.99 20.56 4.91
N ARG A 35 -13.10 21.09 4.40
CA ARG A 35 -14.30 21.37 5.19
C ARG A 35 -14.98 20.09 5.67
N LEU A 36 -15.07 19.08 4.82
CA LEU A 36 -15.62 17.77 5.17
C LEU A 36 -14.78 17.11 6.26
N LEU A 37 -13.45 17.14 6.14
CA LEU A 37 -12.55 16.62 7.15
C LEU A 37 -12.71 17.37 8.49
N GLN A 38 -12.81 18.70 8.45
CA GLN A 38 -13.04 19.51 9.64
C GLN A 38 -14.34 19.11 10.35
N GLN A 39 -15.43 18.92 9.61
CA GLN A 39 -16.71 18.49 10.17
C GLN A 39 -16.59 17.12 10.84
N GLN A 40 -15.96 16.14 10.20
CA GLN A 40 -15.75 14.80 10.76
C GLN A 40 -14.89 14.83 12.04
N LEU A 41 -13.87 15.69 12.07
CA LEU A 41 -13.03 15.88 13.27
C LEU A 41 -13.79 16.53 14.42
N GLU A 42 -14.71 17.48 14.14
CA GLU A 42 -15.57 18.07 15.17
C GLU A 42 -16.54 17.04 15.75
N GLU A 43 -17.16 16.21 14.92
CA GLU A 43 -18.01 15.11 15.36
C GLU A 43 -17.24 14.09 16.21
N ALA A 44 -16.01 13.73 15.82
CA ALA A 44 -15.16 12.85 16.62
C ALA A 44 -14.76 13.47 17.96
N LYS A 45 -14.42 14.76 17.98
CA LYS A 45 -14.14 15.50 19.20
C LYS A 45 -15.31 15.44 20.17
N ASP A 46 -16.53 15.67 19.69
CA ASP A 46 -17.74 15.62 20.54
C ASP A 46 -17.97 14.20 21.11
N ARG A 47 -17.70 13.15 20.33
CA ARG A 47 -17.75 11.75 20.82
C ARG A 47 -16.69 11.49 21.89
N VAL A 48 -15.46 12.01 21.73
CA VAL A 48 -14.38 11.87 22.72
C VAL A 48 -14.72 12.61 24.02
N VAL A 49 -15.34 13.78 23.97
CA VAL A 49 -15.75 14.57 25.15
C VAL A 49 -16.80 13.82 25.97
N GLN A 50 -17.60 12.95 25.36
CA GLN A 50 -18.65 12.16 26.05
C GLN A 50 -18.09 10.92 26.76
N ILE A 51 -16.80 10.62 26.64
CA ILE A 51 -16.15 9.49 27.30
C ILE A 51 -16.11 9.74 28.83
N ASN A 52 -16.61 8.77 29.61
CA ASN A 52 -16.72 8.84 31.07
C ASN A 52 -15.84 7.81 31.79
N GLY A 53 -14.92 7.17 31.06
CA GLY A 53 -13.90 6.29 31.64
C GLY A 53 -14.31 4.82 31.79
N ASN A 54 -15.52 4.45 31.32
CA ASN A 54 -15.97 3.05 31.28
C ASN A 54 -15.68 2.37 29.93
N GLU A 55 -15.27 3.13 28.95
CA GLU A 55 -15.01 2.67 27.58
C GLU A 55 -13.63 1.98 27.50
N SER A 56 -13.54 0.95 26.65
CA SER A 56 -12.26 0.31 26.37
C SER A 56 -11.37 1.23 25.52
N ILE A 57 -10.05 1.09 25.68
CA ILE A 57 -9.08 1.83 24.86
C ILE A 57 -9.32 1.61 23.36
N GLY A 58 -9.72 0.36 22.97
CA GLY A 58 -10.07 0.04 21.58
C GLY A 58 -11.25 0.87 21.06
N ASN A 59 -12.28 1.10 21.88
CA ASN A 59 -13.42 1.96 21.48
C ASN A 59 -13.00 3.42 21.31
N ILE A 60 -12.07 3.90 22.13
CA ILE A 60 -11.55 5.27 22.02
C ILE A 60 -10.74 5.44 20.74
N ILE A 61 -9.87 4.47 20.43
CA ILE A 61 -9.11 4.46 19.17
C ILE A 61 -10.05 4.35 17.97
N GLY A 62 -11.09 3.51 18.04
CA GLY A 62 -12.09 3.34 17.00
C GLY A 62 -12.79 4.65 16.59
N ILE A 63 -12.95 5.61 17.50
CA ILE A 63 -13.52 6.93 17.17
C ILE A 63 -12.61 7.67 16.15
N ALA A 64 -11.30 7.61 16.31
CA ALA A 64 -10.37 8.22 15.38
C ALA A 64 -10.27 7.46 14.04
N GLU A 65 -10.30 6.13 14.10
CA GLU A 65 -10.28 5.26 12.92
C GLU A 65 -11.53 5.47 12.06
N ASP A 66 -12.72 5.58 12.67
CA ASP A 66 -13.99 5.87 11.98
C ASP A 66 -13.92 7.16 11.15
N VAL A 67 -13.31 8.21 11.69
CA VAL A 67 -13.14 9.50 10.98
C VAL A 67 -12.31 9.32 9.71
N ILE A 68 -11.18 8.64 9.83
CA ILE A 68 -10.27 8.41 8.70
C ILE A 68 -10.94 7.51 7.66
N PHE A 69 -11.58 6.43 8.11
CA PHE A 69 -12.25 5.48 7.22
C PHE A 69 -13.41 6.12 6.46
N ASN A 70 -14.29 6.84 7.16
CA ASN A 70 -15.42 7.53 6.53
C ASN A 70 -14.95 8.61 5.55
N PHE A 71 -13.90 9.36 5.93
CA PHE A 71 -13.33 10.38 5.06
C PHE A 71 -12.70 9.79 3.79
N THR A 72 -11.93 8.71 3.90
CA THR A 72 -11.33 8.03 2.74
C THR A 72 -12.38 7.39 1.84
N SER A 73 -13.45 6.80 2.40
CA SER A 73 -14.54 6.24 1.61
C SER A 73 -15.29 7.30 0.80
N MET A 74 -15.51 8.50 1.38
CA MET A 74 -16.12 9.63 0.65
C MET A 74 -15.24 10.16 -0.49
N LEU A 75 -13.92 10.01 -0.41
CA LEU A 75 -13.01 10.41 -1.49
C LEU A 75 -12.91 9.37 -2.61
N SER A 76 -13.17 8.11 -2.30
CA SER A 76 -13.07 6.99 -3.27
C SER A 76 -14.23 6.95 -4.26
N ASP A 77 -15.37 7.55 -3.95
CA ASP A 77 -16.61 7.50 -4.76
C ASP A 77 -16.51 8.12 -6.16
N THR A 78 -15.40 8.80 -6.49
CA THR A 78 -15.23 9.46 -7.80
C THR A 78 -14.53 8.60 -8.85
N GLU A 79 -13.76 7.57 -8.44
CA GLU A 79 -13.04 6.69 -9.37
C GLU A 79 -13.76 5.36 -9.64
N ASP A 80 -14.63 4.91 -8.72
CA ASP A 80 -15.35 3.64 -8.80
C ASP A 80 -16.76 3.71 -9.42
N ALA A 81 -17.11 4.82 -10.07
CA ALA A 81 -18.41 4.92 -10.73
C ALA A 81 -18.51 3.90 -11.88
N PRO A 82 -19.63 3.13 -11.97
CA PRO A 82 -19.81 2.17 -13.05
C PRO A 82 -19.65 2.83 -14.42
N SER A 83 -18.70 2.37 -15.22
CA SER A 83 -18.51 2.83 -16.58
C SER A 83 -18.88 1.75 -17.59
N THR A 84 -19.32 2.15 -18.80
CA THR A 84 -19.57 1.20 -19.88
C THR A 84 -18.22 0.70 -20.43
N LEU A 85 -18.15 -0.60 -20.77
CA LEU A 85 -16.94 -1.24 -21.31
C LEU A 85 -16.38 -0.54 -22.55
N GLY A 86 -17.22 0.09 -23.34
CA GLY A 86 -16.81 0.80 -24.55
C GLY A 86 -16.33 2.23 -24.33
N LYS A 87 -16.44 2.75 -23.11
CA LYS A 87 -15.96 4.08 -22.79
C LYS A 87 -14.43 4.05 -22.74
N ASP A 88 -13.81 4.96 -23.50
CA ASP A 88 -12.36 5.14 -23.53
C ASP A 88 -11.55 3.92 -24.05
N ILE A 89 -12.20 2.94 -24.72
CA ILE A 89 -11.55 1.70 -25.19
C ILE A 89 -10.42 2.00 -26.22
N GLU A 90 -10.61 2.99 -27.07
CA GLU A 90 -9.60 3.36 -28.07
C GLU A 90 -8.33 3.91 -27.39
N SER A 91 -8.50 4.84 -26.45
CA SER A 91 -7.36 5.40 -25.69
C SER A 91 -6.65 4.36 -24.84
N TYR A 92 -7.39 3.39 -24.29
CA TYR A 92 -6.81 2.28 -23.55
C TYR A 92 -5.97 1.35 -24.43
N ILE A 93 -6.45 1.03 -25.64
CA ILE A 93 -5.69 0.22 -26.60
C ILE A 93 -4.45 0.98 -27.08
N ASP A 94 -4.58 2.27 -27.37
CA ASP A 94 -3.44 3.11 -27.79
C ASP A 94 -2.37 3.19 -26.70
N GLU A 95 -2.76 3.23 -25.43
CA GLU A 95 -1.85 3.19 -24.28
C GLU A 95 -1.07 1.88 -24.21
N ILE A 96 -1.75 0.73 -24.36
CA ILE A 96 -1.11 -0.60 -24.36
C ILE A 96 -0.13 -0.72 -25.55
N VAL A 97 -0.52 -0.27 -26.71
CA VAL A 97 0.33 -0.34 -27.91
C VAL A 97 1.55 0.57 -27.79
N SER A 98 1.37 1.74 -27.18
CA SER A 98 2.46 2.70 -26.97
C SER A 98 3.43 2.29 -25.87
N ASN A 99 2.97 1.51 -24.90
CA ASN A 99 3.76 1.05 -23.74
C ASN A 99 3.70 -0.47 -23.59
N PRO A 100 4.30 -1.23 -24.54
CA PRO A 100 4.33 -2.68 -24.44
C PRO A 100 5.12 -3.13 -23.22
N ILE A 101 4.56 -4.07 -22.46
CA ILE A 101 5.20 -4.66 -21.28
C ILE A 101 5.56 -6.12 -21.56
N ASP A 102 6.77 -6.50 -21.20
CA ASP A 102 7.25 -7.88 -21.39
C ASP A 102 6.60 -8.86 -20.41
N GLN A 103 6.16 -8.37 -19.27
CA GLN A 103 5.58 -9.19 -18.20
C GLN A 103 4.42 -8.46 -17.48
N ILE A 104 3.27 -9.14 -17.36
CA ILE A 104 2.03 -8.53 -16.83
C ILE A 104 1.99 -8.45 -15.30
N GLY A 105 2.84 -9.15 -14.57
CA GLY A 105 2.80 -9.24 -13.13
C GLY A 105 4.14 -8.93 -12.48
N ILE A 106 4.12 -8.86 -11.15
CA ILE A 106 5.33 -8.75 -10.32
C ILE A 106 5.91 -10.16 -10.19
N PRO A 107 7.14 -10.44 -10.68
CA PRO A 107 7.74 -11.76 -10.59
C PRO A 107 8.01 -12.14 -9.14
N THR A 108 7.65 -13.35 -8.76
CA THR A 108 7.83 -13.88 -7.40
C THR A 108 9.24 -14.43 -7.15
N GLY A 109 10.05 -14.52 -8.21
CA GLY A 109 11.36 -15.16 -8.17
C GLY A 109 11.30 -16.68 -8.40
N PHE A 110 10.11 -17.23 -8.70
CA PHE A 110 9.91 -18.63 -9.08
C PHE A 110 9.42 -18.71 -10.54
N PRO A 111 10.31 -18.79 -11.54
CA PRO A 111 9.95 -18.61 -12.95
C PRO A 111 8.88 -19.60 -13.46
N VAL A 112 8.89 -20.83 -12.97
CA VAL A 112 7.89 -21.85 -13.34
C VAL A 112 6.51 -21.46 -12.82
N TYR A 113 6.46 -20.98 -11.59
CA TYR A 113 5.23 -20.50 -10.95
C TYR A 113 4.73 -19.22 -11.64
N ASP A 114 5.62 -18.25 -11.84
CA ASP A 114 5.29 -16.99 -12.50
C ASP A 114 4.69 -17.22 -13.89
N LYS A 115 5.29 -18.14 -14.68
CA LYS A 115 4.75 -18.52 -15.98
C LYS A 115 3.36 -19.18 -15.86
N ALA A 116 3.15 -20.05 -14.86
CA ALA A 116 1.88 -20.73 -14.65
C ALA A 116 0.73 -19.79 -14.30
N ILE A 117 1.01 -18.69 -13.56
CA ILE A 117 0.00 -17.68 -13.19
C ILE A 117 -0.10 -16.53 -14.19
N GLY A 118 0.59 -16.61 -15.33
CA GLY A 118 0.50 -15.63 -16.43
C GLY A 118 1.40 -14.41 -16.28
N GLY A 119 2.57 -14.56 -15.62
CA GLY A 119 3.62 -13.55 -15.60
C GLY A 119 3.95 -12.97 -14.22
N GLY A 120 3.41 -13.52 -13.15
CA GLY A 120 3.65 -13.06 -11.78
C GLY A 120 2.39 -12.55 -11.06
N LEU A 121 2.57 -11.91 -9.91
CA LEU A 121 1.46 -11.38 -9.09
C LEU A 121 0.89 -10.12 -9.74
N ARG A 122 -0.38 -10.14 -10.07
CA ARG A 122 -1.04 -8.99 -10.72
C ARG A 122 -1.39 -7.90 -9.70
N LYS A 123 -1.27 -6.64 -10.09
CA LYS A 123 -1.74 -5.49 -9.31
C LYS A 123 -3.23 -5.60 -9.02
N SER A 124 -3.66 -5.09 -7.87
CA SER A 124 -5.06 -5.07 -7.44
C SER A 124 -5.73 -6.45 -7.36
N THR A 125 -4.93 -7.53 -7.20
CA THR A 125 -5.46 -8.89 -7.01
C THR A 125 -5.09 -9.46 -5.65
N VAL A 126 -5.95 -10.33 -5.13
CA VAL A 126 -5.68 -11.13 -3.93
C VAL A 126 -5.24 -12.52 -4.37
N ASN A 127 -4.04 -12.92 -3.97
CA ASN A 127 -3.52 -14.26 -4.21
C ASN A 127 -3.54 -15.06 -2.91
N VAL A 128 -4.23 -16.20 -2.89
CA VAL A 128 -4.38 -17.04 -1.69
C VAL A 128 -3.49 -18.26 -1.80
N ILE A 129 -2.57 -18.43 -0.85
CA ILE A 129 -1.70 -19.59 -0.74
C ILE A 129 -2.18 -20.45 0.44
N ALA A 130 -2.68 -21.63 0.17
CA ALA A 130 -3.12 -22.59 1.17
C ALA A 130 -2.21 -23.82 1.18
N ALA A 131 -1.85 -24.27 2.38
CA ALA A 131 -1.04 -25.45 2.57
C ALA A 131 -1.33 -26.09 3.94
N ARG A 132 -1.05 -27.40 4.07
CA ARG A 132 -1.12 -28.07 5.38
C ARG A 132 -0.07 -27.48 6.33
N PRO A 133 -0.28 -27.55 7.64
CA PRO A 133 0.73 -27.13 8.60
C PRO A 133 2.09 -27.79 8.33
N LYS A 134 3.17 -27.05 8.52
CA LYS A 134 4.57 -27.52 8.36
C LYS A 134 4.99 -27.89 6.93
N THR A 135 4.22 -27.55 5.89
CA THR A 135 4.61 -27.79 4.48
C THR A 135 5.46 -26.67 3.88
N GLY A 136 5.70 -25.59 4.62
CA GLY A 136 6.54 -24.47 4.16
C GLY A 136 5.81 -23.27 3.58
N LYS A 137 4.50 -23.11 3.86
CA LYS A 137 3.71 -21.94 3.41
C LYS A 137 4.42 -20.60 3.71
N THR A 138 4.77 -20.37 4.97
CA THR A 138 5.45 -19.14 5.39
C THR A 138 6.81 -18.99 4.72
N LEU A 139 7.58 -20.08 4.61
CA LEU A 139 8.87 -20.07 3.91
C LEU A 139 8.72 -19.65 2.44
N LEU A 140 7.69 -20.13 1.75
CA LEU A 140 7.40 -19.71 0.38
C LEU A 140 7.07 -18.21 0.31
N CYS A 141 6.23 -17.72 1.21
CA CYS A 141 5.87 -16.30 1.26
C CYS A 141 7.09 -15.41 1.56
N ASP A 142 7.95 -15.81 2.52
CA ASP A 142 9.18 -15.09 2.85
C ASP A 142 10.13 -15.03 1.65
N ASN A 143 10.29 -16.14 0.92
CA ASN A 143 11.11 -16.17 -0.29
C ASN A 143 10.55 -15.26 -1.40
N MET A 144 9.22 -15.29 -1.64
CA MET A 144 8.57 -14.41 -2.60
C MET A 144 8.78 -12.93 -2.20
N SER A 145 8.55 -12.61 -0.93
CA SER A 145 8.72 -11.27 -0.40
C SER A 145 10.15 -10.75 -0.57
N PHE A 146 11.13 -11.59 -0.23
CA PHE A 146 12.54 -11.26 -0.43
C PHE A 146 12.88 -11.07 -1.91
N ASN A 147 12.45 -11.98 -2.78
CA ASN A 147 12.72 -11.89 -4.22
C ASN A 147 12.10 -10.62 -4.83
N ILE A 148 10.88 -10.28 -4.44
CA ILE A 148 10.20 -9.07 -4.92
C ILE A 148 10.95 -7.81 -4.46
N ALA A 149 11.30 -7.74 -3.17
CA ALA A 149 12.04 -6.60 -2.64
C ALA A 149 13.43 -6.46 -3.29
N ASN A 150 14.16 -7.57 -3.41
CA ASN A 150 15.54 -7.58 -3.92
C ASN A 150 15.64 -7.42 -5.45
N ASN A 151 14.74 -8.04 -6.21
CA ASN A 151 14.87 -8.10 -7.68
C ASN A 151 13.99 -7.07 -8.40
N CYS A 152 12.89 -6.66 -7.77
CA CYS A 152 11.97 -5.68 -8.36
C CYS A 152 12.07 -4.31 -7.68
N GLU A 153 12.88 -4.17 -6.63
CA GLU A 153 13.02 -2.93 -5.83
C GLU A 153 11.67 -2.39 -5.31
N LEU A 154 10.72 -3.30 -5.04
CA LEU A 154 9.39 -2.95 -4.54
C LEU A 154 9.31 -3.17 -3.03
N PRO A 155 8.77 -2.22 -2.26
CA PRO A 155 8.54 -2.41 -0.84
C PRO A 155 7.50 -3.51 -0.59
N VAL A 156 7.78 -4.43 0.33
CA VAL A 156 6.89 -5.52 0.71
C VAL A 156 6.56 -5.42 2.19
N LEU A 157 5.26 -5.39 2.51
CA LEU A 157 4.79 -5.43 3.89
C LEU A 157 4.38 -6.85 4.26
N ASN A 158 5.05 -7.45 5.23
CA ASN A 158 4.69 -8.71 5.84
C ASN A 158 3.89 -8.49 7.14
N LEU A 159 2.66 -9.00 7.18
CA LEU A 159 1.83 -9.02 8.39
C LEU A 159 1.70 -10.47 8.86
N ASP A 160 2.44 -10.84 9.89
CA ASP A 160 2.43 -12.19 10.47
C ASP A 160 1.90 -12.15 11.91
N THR A 161 1.04 -13.11 12.25
CA THR A 161 0.46 -13.28 13.57
C THR A 161 1.05 -14.48 14.34
N GLU A 162 1.90 -15.29 13.69
CA GLU A 162 2.49 -16.52 14.27
C GLU A 162 3.96 -16.33 14.63
N MET A 163 4.71 -15.54 13.85
CA MET A 163 6.15 -15.38 13.98
C MET A 163 6.56 -13.97 14.37
N THR A 164 7.65 -13.87 15.11
CA THR A 164 8.26 -12.60 15.48
C THR A 164 9.08 -12.03 14.29
N ARG A 165 9.41 -10.74 14.36
CA ARG A 165 10.31 -10.11 13.41
C ARG A 165 11.69 -10.77 13.38
N GLU A 166 12.18 -11.18 14.55
CA GLU A 166 13.47 -11.85 14.73
C GLU A 166 13.48 -13.21 14.03
N ASP A 167 12.37 -13.97 14.10
CA ASP A 167 12.23 -15.25 13.40
C ASP A 167 12.33 -15.08 11.89
N HIS A 168 11.69 -14.05 11.33
CA HIS A 168 11.81 -13.71 9.91
C HIS A 168 13.24 -13.33 9.51
N ILE A 169 13.92 -12.53 10.35
CA ILE A 169 15.33 -12.18 10.12
C ILE A 169 16.23 -13.43 10.09
N HIS A 170 16.08 -14.32 11.07
CA HIS A 170 16.88 -15.55 11.15
C HIS A 170 16.65 -16.44 9.94
N ARG A 171 15.40 -16.60 9.49
CA ARG A 171 15.06 -17.40 8.31
C ARG A 171 15.61 -16.76 7.03
N THR A 172 15.46 -15.46 6.87
CA THR A 172 15.97 -14.73 5.70
C THR A 172 17.49 -14.84 5.62
N LEU A 173 18.19 -14.64 6.73
CA LEU A 173 19.64 -14.82 6.79
C LEU A 173 20.04 -16.27 6.49
N GLY A 174 19.32 -17.26 7.02
CA GLY A 174 19.55 -18.69 6.71
C GLY A 174 19.40 -18.97 5.22
N MET A 175 18.37 -18.44 4.59
CA MET A 175 18.10 -18.57 3.15
C MET A 175 19.20 -17.93 2.30
N MET A 176 19.64 -16.71 2.64
CA MET A 176 20.65 -15.97 1.87
C MET A 176 22.06 -16.57 1.99
N THR A 177 22.38 -17.16 3.13
CA THR A 177 23.78 -17.56 3.48
C THR A 177 24.03 -19.06 3.44
N ASP A 178 22.97 -19.86 3.38
CA ASP A 178 23.01 -21.30 3.57
C ASP A 178 23.64 -21.70 4.93
N VAL A 179 23.53 -20.81 5.94
CA VAL A 179 23.90 -21.09 7.32
C VAL A 179 22.69 -21.62 8.06
N HIS A 180 22.87 -22.69 8.83
CA HIS A 180 21.78 -23.29 9.59
C HIS A 180 21.16 -22.27 10.54
N ILE A 181 19.84 -22.19 10.59
CA ILE A 181 19.07 -21.22 11.40
C ILE A 181 19.50 -21.25 12.86
N ASN A 182 19.68 -22.44 13.43
CA ASN A 182 20.13 -22.61 14.82
C ASN A 182 21.51 -21.98 15.09
N ASP A 183 22.43 -21.99 14.11
CA ASP A 183 23.71 -21.31 14.23
C ASP A 183 23.55 -19.79 14.24
N ILE A 184 22.55 -19.29 13.52
CA ILE A 184 22.24 -17.86 13.47
C ILE A 184 21.59 -17.43 14.79
N GLU A 185 20.56 -18.12 15.24
CA GLU A 185 19.83 -17.85 16.49
C GLU A 185 20.74 -17.87 17.72
N THR A 186 21.67 -18.82 17.75
CA THR A 186 22.60 -18.99 18.89
C THR A 186 23.89 -18.18 18.76
N GLY A 187 24.12 -17.49 17.64
CA GLY A 187 25.37 -16.78 17.37
C GLY A 187 26.57 -17.68 17.09
N GLN A 188 26.37 -19.02 16.96
CA GLN A 188 27.45 -19.97 16.71
C GLN A 188 28.15 -19.76 15.35
N PHE A 189 27.47 -19.13 14.39
CA PHE A 189 28.06 -18.76 13.11
C PHE A 189 29.31 -17.89 13.27
N ALA A 190 29.40 -17.10 14.34
CA ALA A 190 30.55 -16.23 14.60
C ALA A 190 31.85 -16.99 14.88
N LYS A 191 31.78 -18.28 15.24
CA LYS A 191 32.96 -19.12 15.48
C LYS A 191 33.67 -19.54 14.18
N SER A 192 32.98 -19.46 13.05
CA SER A 192 33.57 -19.77 11.74
C SER A 192 33.72 -18.47 10.94
N PRO A 193 34.97 -18.08 10.58
CA PRO A 193 35.23 -16.88 9.79
C PRO A 193 34.43 -16.84 8.48
N SER A 194 34.28 -17.98 7.79
CA SER A 194 33.53 -18.09 6.54
C SER A 194 32.04 -17.84 6.75
N LYS A 195 31.41 -18.44 7.80
CA LYS A 195 29.98 -18.21 8.10
C LYS A 195 29.75 -16.77 8.53
N LYS A 196 30.66 -16.20 9.34
CA LYS A 196 30.59 -14.81 9.79
C LYS A 196 30.61 -13.83 8.61
N ASP A 197 31.50 -14.03 7.63
CA ASP A 197 31.61 -13.19 6.44
C ASP A 197 30.34 -13.26 5.60
N LYS A 198 29.78 -14.47 5.37
CA LYS A 198 28.51 -14.65 4.66
C LYS A 198 27.36 -13.91 5.33
N VAL A 199 27.20 -14.07 6.65
CA VAL A 199 26.13 -13.42 7.41
C VAL A 199 26.31 -11.89 7.40
N SER A 200 27.53 -11.38 7.53
CA SER A 200 27.80 -9.95 7.45
C SER A 200 27.38 -9.36 6.10
N LYS A 201 27.75 -10.00 4.99
CA LYS A 201 27.35 -9.58 3.64
C LYS A 201 25.81 -9.59 3.45
N ALA A 202 25.14 -10.63 3.95
CA ALA A 202 23.69 -10.71 3.89
C ALA A 202 23.01 -9.62 4.71
N VAL A 203 23.55 -9.29 5.90
CA VAL A 203 23.04 -8.18 6.72
C VAL A 203 23.19 -6.84 5.98
N ASP A 204 24.34 -6.60 5.33
CA ASP A 204 24.56 -5.36 4.59
C ASP A 204 23.62 -5.26 3.37
N GLN A 205 23.33 -6.39 2.71
CA GLN A 205 22.32 -6.43 1.64
C GLN A 205 20.91 -6.13 2.17
N LEU A 206 20.52 -6.73 3.29
CA LEU A 206 19.18 -6.50 3.89
C LEU A 206 18.96 -5.06 4.37
N LYS A 207 20.02 -4.34 4.77
CA LYS A 207 19.91 -2.92 5.14
C LYS A 207 19.61 -2.00 3.97
N ASN A 208 19.88 -2.44 2.75
CA ASN A 208 19.72 -1.67 1.53
C ASN A 208 18.41 -2.03 0.77
N LEU A 209 17.63 -2.97 1.28
CA LEU A 209 16.29 -3.30 0.83
C LEU A 209 15.25 -2.42 1.53
#